data_b3dd73968c6b9ac2ad2dba91f12c4cb7
#
_entry.id   b3dd73968c6b9ac2ad2dba91f12c4cb7
#
_cell.length_a   1.000
_cell.length_b   1.000
_cell.length_c   1.000
_cell.angle_alpha   90.00
_cell.angle_beta   90.00
_cell.angle_gamma   90.00
#
_symmetry.space_group_name_H-M   'P 1'
#
loop_
_entity.id
_entity.type
_entity.pdbx_description
1 polymer ?
#
loop_
_entity_poly.entity_id
_entity_poly.type
_entity_poly.pdbx_seq_one_letter_code
_entity_poly.pdbx_strand_id
1 'polypeptide(L)'
;MLINKAIRSVMKSKGVSLSAMGSSLRKVDRKTGDVKPLIGNDVSARLNNQNLTFDIAVEMLNVLGYEVVIQEKKSGRRGADQIVIDQKEEDAE
;
A
#
# COMPACT_ATOMS: atom_id res chain seq x y z
N MET A 1 0.92 11.37 -11.80
CA MET A 1 1.68 11.23 -10.53
C MET A 1 2.04 9.78 -10.31
N LEU A 2 3.28 9.53 -9.94
CA LEU A 2 3.69 8.16 -9.65
C LEU A 2 3.07 7.69 -8.34
N ILE A 3 2.83 6.39 -8.24
CA ILE A 3 2.15 5.84 -7.07
C ILE A 3 2.91 6.10 -5.77
N ASN A 4 4.23 6.05 -5.79
CA ASN A 4 5.00 6.30 -4.58
C ASN A 4 4.85 7.74 -4.11
N LYS A 5 4.73 8.69 -5.02
CA LYS A 5 4.49 10.08 -4.64
C LYS A 5 3.07 10.27 -4.13
N ALA A 6 2.12 9.56 -4.72
CA ALA A 6 0.75 9.63 -4.26
C ALA A 6 0.64 9.11 -2.82
N ILE A 7 1.33 8.01 -2.52
CA ILE A 7 1.32 7.46 -1.17
C ILE A 7 1.93 8.46 -0.18
N ARG A 8 3.06 9.07 -0.54
CA ARG A 8 3.67 10.07 0.34
C ARG A 8 2.74 11.25 0.58
N SER A 9 2.02 11.66 -0.46
CA SER A 9 1.09 12.77 -0.34
C SER A 9 -0.05 12.43 0.64
N VAL A 10 -0.57 11.21 0.54
CA VAL A 10 -1.64 10.78 1.45
C VAL A 10 -1.10 10.68 2.88
N MET A 11 0.11 10.14 3.05
CA MET A 11 0.71 10.06 4.37
C MET A 11 0.84 11.44 5.00
N LYS A 12 1.31 12.40 4.23
CA LYS A 12 1.46 13.76 4.71
C LYS A 12 0.11 14.35 5.10
N SER A 13 -0.87 14.15 4.25
CA SER A 13 -2.21 14.66 4.50
C SER A 13 -2.83 14.08 5.75
N LYS A 14 -2.53 12.83 6.07
CA LYS A 14 -3.08 12.16 7.24
C LYS A 14 -2.18 12.22 8.46
N GLY A 15 -1.01 12.85 8.34
CA GLY A 15 -0.09 12.94 9.45
C GLY A 15 0.55 11.62 9.83
N VAL A 16 0.74 10.71 8.87
CA VAL A 16 1.33 9.40 9.14
C VAL A 16 2.81 9.47 8.82
N SER A 17 3.65 9.18 9.82
CA SER A 17 5.10 9.18 9.62
C SER A 17 5.57 7.88 9.00
N LEU A 18 6.82 7.87 8.55
CA LEU A 18 7.40 6.64 8.01
C LEU A 18 7.41 5.53 9.05
N SER A 19 7.73 5.88 10.29
CA SER A 19 7.74 4.88 11.37
C SER A 19 6.34 4.35 11.65
N ALA A 20 5.35 5.23 11.64
CA ALA A 20 3.97 4.80 11.87
C ALA A 20 3.49 3.88 10.76
N MET A 21 3.81 4.22 9.52
CA MET A 21 3.48 3.33 8.40
C MET A 21 4.15 1.98 8.57
N GLY A 22 5.43 1.99 8.93
CA GLY A 22 6.19 0.75 9.06
C GLY A 22 5.65 -0.16 10.14
N SER A 23 5.15 0.41 11.23
CA SER A 23 4.64 -0.41 12.32
C SER A 23 3.38 -1.19 11.93
N SER A 24 2.71 -0.76 10.87
CA SER A 24 1.52 -1.46 10.39
C SER A 24 1.83 -2.44 9.26
N LEU A 25 3.08 -2.50 8.82
CA LEU A 25 3.50 -3.40 7.76
C LEU A 25 4.35 -4.51 8.36
N ARG A 26 4.51 -5.59 7.64
CA ARG A 26 5.28 -6.72 8.14
C ARG A 26 6.21 -7.22 7.05
N LYS A 27 7.34 -7.76 7.48
CA LYS A 27 8.23 -8.45 6.58
C LYS A 27 8.64 -9.76 7.23
N VAL A 28 9.00 -10.73 6.40
CA VAL A 28 9.40 -12.04 6.88
C VAL A 28 10.90 -12.17 6.69
N ASP A 29 11.59 -12.55 7.76
CA ASP A 29 13.01 -12.81 7.70
C ASP A 29 13.18 -14.17 7.04
N ARG A 30 13.85 -14.21 5.90
CA ARG A 30 13.99 -15.45 5.15
C ARG A 30 14.82 -16.48 5.86
N LYS A 31 15.69 -16.06 6.75
CA LYS A 31 16.56 -17.02 7.44
C LYS A 31 15.87 -17.65 8.62
N THR A 32 15.09 -16.92 9.35
CA THR A 32 14.48 -17.43 10.57
C THR A 32 12.98 -17.65 10.44
N GLY A 33 12.36 -17.08 9.42
CA GLY A 33 10.92 -17.14 9.27
C GLY A 33 10.16 -16.20 10.18
N ASP A 34 10.86 -15.39 10.95
CA ASP A 34 10.20 -14.46 11.84
C ASP A 34 9.51 -13.35 11.08
N VAL A 35 8.37 -12.91 11.58
CA VAL A 35 7.62 -11.81 11.00
C VAL A 35 7.85 -10.59 11.88
N LYS A 36 8.33 -9.51 11.28
CA LYS A 36 8.65 -8.30 12.02
C LYS A 36 8.02 -7.09 11.37
N PRO A 37 7.71 -6.05 12.15
CA PRO A 37 7.24 -4.82 11.54
C PRO A 37 8.40 -4.12 10.81
N LEU A 38 8.06 -3.29 9.87
CA LEU A 38 9.07 -2.50 9.17
C LEU A 38 9.45 -1.30 10.03
N ILE A 39 10.65 -0.80 9.82
CA ILE A 39 11.07 0.44 10.44
C ILE A 39 10.95 1.55 9.41
N GLY A 40 11.08 2.79 9.86
CA GLY A 40 10.95 3.94 8.97
C GLY A 40 11.90 3.90 7.78
N ASN A 41 13.12 3.41 7.98
CA ASN A 41 14.08 3.32 6.87
C ASN A 41 13.63 2.34 5.80
N ASP A 42 13.00 1.25 6.21
CA ASP A 42 12.48 0.27 5.25
C ASP A 42 11.37 0.89 4.40
N VAL A 43 10.50 1.66 5.03
CA VAL A 43 9.40 2.32 4.33
C VAL A 43 9.97 3.36 3.37
N SER A 44 10.94 4.13 3.83
CA SER A 44 11.56 5.14 2.99
C SER A 44 12.22 4.51 1.76
N ALA A 45 12.92 3.40 1.96
CA ALA A 45 13.57 2.71 0.86
C ALA A 45 12.55 2.24 -0.18
N ARG A 46 11.43 1.71 0.27
CA ARG A 46 10.38 1.27 -0.65
C ARG A 46 9.77 2.43 -1.42
N LEU A 47 9.54 3.55 -0.74
CA LEU A 47 8.92 4.70 -1.39
C LEU A 47 9.87 5.44 -2.31
N ASN A 48 11.18 5.27 -2.11
CA ASN A 48 12.15 5.89 -2.99
C ASN A 48 12.39 5.07 -4.25
N ASN A 49 11.91 3.83 -4.27
CA ASN A 49 12.11 2.96 -5.41
C ASN A 49 11.01 3.24 -6.44
N GLN A 50 11.40 3.68 -7.63
CA GLN A 50 10.43 3.97 -8.67
C GLN A 50 9.69 2.73 -9.12
N ASN A 51 10.25 1.56 -8.82
CA ASN A 51 9.62 0.30 -9.18
C ASN A 51 8.88 -0.32 -8.01
N LEU A 52 8.29 0.50 -7.17
CA LEU A 52 7.47 0.02 -6.07
C LEU A 52 6.47 -1.01 -6.59
N THR A 53 6.46 -2.19 -5.99
CA THR A 53 5.58 -3.24 -6.48
C THR A 53 4.13 -2.89 -6.20
N PHE A 54 3.26 -3.41 -7.06
CA PHE A 54 1.83 -3.13 -6.93
C PHE A 54 1.30 -3.62 -5.59
N ASP A 55 1.69 -4.82 -5.18
CA ASP A 55 1.19 -5.37 -3.92
C ASP A 55 1.60 -4.53 -2.72
N ILE A 56 2.82 -4.03 -2.71
CA ILE A 56 3.27 -3.17 -1.63
C ILE A 56 2.51 -1.86 -1.64
N ALA A 57 2.25 -1.31 -2.81
CA ALA A 57 1.49 -0.08 -2.92
C ALA A 57 0.07 -0.26 -2.39
N VAL A 58 -0.57 -1.37 -2.74
CA VAL A 58 -1.91 -1.67 -2.25
C VAL A 58 -1.90 -1.79 -0.72
N GLU A 59 -0.91 -2.48 -0.19
CA GLU A 59 -0.80 -2.66 1.25
C GLU A 59 -0.67 -1.32 1.96
N MET A 60 0.19 -0.45 1.46
CA MET A 60 0.37 0.86 2.06
C MET A 60 -0.89 1.71 2.01
N LEU A 61 -1.59 1.67 0.88
CA LEU A 61 -2.83 2.42 0.75
C LEU A 61 -3.91 1.88 1.67
N ASN A 62 -3.96 0.56 1.85
CA ASN A 62 -4.92 -0.02 2.77
C ASN A 62 -4.63 0.40 4.21
N VAL A 63 -3.36 0.48 4.59
CA VAL A 63 -2.99 0.96 5.92
C VAL A 63 -3.47 2.38 6.13
N LEU A 64 -3.46 3.19 5.08
CA LEU A 64 -3.89 4.58 5.16
C LEU A 64 -5.40 4.75 5.09
N GLY A 65 -6.13 3.65 4.95
CA GLY A 65 -7.59 3.72 4.87
C GLY A 65 -8.12 3.91 3.48
N TYR A 66 -7.30 3.69 2.47
CA TYR A 66 -7.71 3.80 1.08
C TYR A 66 -7.77 2.42 0.45
N GLU A 67 -8.51 2.30 -0.60
CA GLU A 67 -8.57 1.06 -1.36
C GLU A 67 -8.26 1.35 -2.82
N VAL A 68 -7.78 0.34 -3.53
CA VAL A 68 -7.49 0.45 -4.94
C VAL A 68 -8.57 -0.31 -5.69
N VAL A 69 -9.13 0.30 -6.71
CA VAL A 69 -10.20 -0.32 -7.46
C VAL A 69 -9.90 -0.27 -8.95
N ILE A 70 -10.50 -1.20 -9.66
CA ILE A 70 -10.47 -1.21 -11.11
C ILE A 70 -11.86 -0.78 -11.57
N GLN A 71 -11.90 0.19 -12.46
CA GLN A 71 -13.18 0.63 -13.00
C GLN A 71 -12.95 1.12 -14.41
N GLU A 72 -14.02 1.14 -15.18
CA GLU A 72 -13.91 1.64 -16.54
C GLU A 72 -13.50 3.10 -16.54
N LYS A 73 -12.66 3.44 -17.50
CA LYS A 73 -12.16 4.80 -17.58
C LYS A 73 -13.20 5.65 -18.25
N LYS A 74 -14.18 6.09 -17.51
CA LYS A 74 -15.22 6.94 -18.03
C LYS A 74 -15.34 8.11 -17.14
N SER A 75 -16.46 8.69 -17.08
CA SER A 75 -16.70 9.92 -16.44
C SER A 75 -16.52 9.96 -14.96
N GLY A 76 -15.83 9.17 -14.38
CA GLY A 76 -15.48 9.33 -12.99
C GLY A 76 -16.50 8.97 -11.95
N ARG A 77 -17.62 8.39 -12.34
CA ARG A 77 -18.58 7.97 -11.38
C ARG A 77 -18.29 6.56 -10.99
N ARG A 78 -18.34 6.24 -9.72
CA ARG A 78 -18.22 4.87 -9.27
C ARG A 78 -19.41 4.11 -9.80
N GLY A 79 -19.19 2.91 -10.24
CA GLY A 79 -20.23 2.11 -10.79
C GLY A 79 -20.19 0.69 -10.33
N ALA A 80 -21.15 -0.09 -10.76
CA ALA A 80 -21.24 -1.49 -10.38
C ALA A 80 -20.10 -2.33 -10.95
N ASP A 81 -19.40 -1.81 -11.94
CA ASP A 81 -18.30 -2.53 -12.55
C ASP A 81 -16.99 -2.37 -11.79
N GLN A 82 -17.02 -1.69 -10.66
CA GLN A 82 -15.82 -1.47 -9.89
C GLN A 82 -15.37 -2.74 -9.19
N ILE A 83 -14.08 -3.06 -9.30
CA ILE A 83 -13.51 -4.21 -8.61
C ILE A 83 -12.48 -3.69 -7.62
N VAL A 84 -12.65 -4.01 -6.35
CA VAL A 84 -11.74 -3.58 -5.29
C VAL A 84 -10.57 -4.55 -5.23
N ILE A 85 -9.36 -4.00 -5.19
CA ILE A 85 -8.15 -4.79 -5.08
C ILE A 85 -7.82 -4.93 -3.61
N ASP A 86 -7.80 -6.16 -3.13
CA ASP A 86 -7.52 -6.41 -1.74
C ASP A 86 -6.27 -7.26 -1.64
N GLN A 87 -5.28 -6.74 -0.96
CA GLN A 87 -4.03 -7.44 -0.83
C GLN A 87 -4.14 -8.72 -0.04
N LYS A 88 -5.14 -8.82 0.84
CA LYS A 88 -5.36 -9.99 1.63
C LYS A 88 -6.35 -10.91 1.11
N GLU A 89 -6.64 -10.95 -0.11
CA GLU A 89 -7.60 -11.79 -0.62
C GLU A 89 -7.28 -13.17 -0.41
N GLU A 90 -7.93 -13.86 0.26
CA GLU A 90 -7.66 -15.13 0.50
C GLU A 90 -8.37 -15.95 -0.30
N ASP A 91 -8.61 -16.14 -0.73
CA ASP A 91 -9.13 -16.94 -1.26
C ASP A 91 -9.96 -17.44 -1.50
N ALA A 92 -10.26 -17.34 -1.74
CA ALA A 92 -11.03 -17.65 -1.86
C ALA A 92 -11.60 -18.50 -2.53
N GLU A 93 -11.74 -18.86 -2.85
CA GLU A 93 -12.28 -19.67 -3.29
C GLU A 93 -12.20 -20.17 -3.64
#